data_dcc2d7947cb4a4f3893a0e5a7c5eaf68
#
_entry.id   dcc2d7947cb4a4f3893a0e5a7c5eaf68
#
_cell.length_a   1.000
_cell.length_b   1.000
_cell.length_c   1.000
_cell.angle_alpha   90.00
_cell.angle_beta   90.00
_cell.angle_gamma   90.00
#
_symmetry.space_group_name_H-M   'P 1'
#
loop_
_entity.id
_entity.type
_entity.pdbx_description
1 polymer ?
#
loop_
_entity_poly.entity_id
_entity_poly.type
_entity_poly.pdbx_seq_one_letter_code
_entity_poly.pdbx_strand_id
1 'polypeptide(L)'
;DDFKIVVVPDKETRTLTVSDNGIGMTQEEMENNLGTIAKSGSLQFKKETEKTDDAEIDIIGQFGVGFYSAFMVADKVTVISKAYGADTAYKWESEGVDGYTIEPCEKDTVGTDVIMSIKPDSEEEKYDEYLEAYKLSGLIKKYSDYIRYPIRMEMEHSKPKPKPEDAGEDYKPEYETVKEWETINSIIPIWQRPKSQVKDEEYNEFYKSKFGDWQDPLLTIHVSAEGSVEYKALLYIPGQVPMNYFTTDFKKGLQLYSSGVMIMDKCPDLLP
;
A
#
# COMPACT_ATOMS: atom_id res chain seq x y z
N ASP A 1 -5.03 -5.42 -20.09
CA ASP A 1 -3.81 -5.55 -19.27
C ASP A 1 -4.22 -5.40 -17.82
N ASP A 2 -3.79 -6.32 -16.97
CA ASP A 2 -4.12 -6.28 -15.54
C ASP A 2 -3.21 -5.26 -14.86
N PHE A 3 -3.77 -4.11 -14.48
CA PHE A 3 -3.03 -3.09 -13.72
C PHE A 3 -2.58 -3.65 -12.38
N LYS A 4 -1.34 -3.34 -12.01
CA LYS A 4 -0.73 -3.80 -10.76
C LYS A 4 0.33 -2.82 -10.27
N ILE A 5 0.64 -2.92 -8.99
CA ILE A 5 1.78 -2.29 -8.35
C ILE A 5 2.75 -3.40 -7.94
N VAL A 6 4.04 -3.19 -8.15
CA VAL A 6 5.10 -4.14 -7.78
C VAL A 6 6.06 -3.45 -6.82
N VAL A 7 6.36 -4.09 -5.70
CA VAL A 7 7.27 -3.57 -4.68
C VAL A 7 8.47 -4.51 -4.60
N VAL A 8 9.67 -3.96 -4.78
CA VAL A 8 10.92 -4.72 -4.81
C VAL A 8 11.95 -4.06 -3.88
N PRO A 9 12.17 -4.60 -2.68
CA PRO A 9 13.33 -4.23 -1.87
C PRO A 9 14.57 -4.95 -2.37
N ASP A 10 15.69 -4.24 -2.41
CA ASP A 10 17.02 -4.79 -2.71
C ASP A 10 18.01 -4.35 -1.64
N LYS A 11 18.48 -5.31 -0.84
CA LYS A 11 19.43 -5.08 0.25
C LYS A 11 20.84 -4.81 -0.24
N GLU A 12 21.22 -5.37 -1.38
CA GLU A 12 22.59 -5.24 -1.91
C GLU A 12 22.83 -3.82 -2.42
N THR A 13 21.86 -3.28 -3.16
CA THR A 13 21.91 -1.92 -3.69
C THR A 13 21.29 -0.88 -2.74
N ARG A 14 20.71 -1.32 -1.64
CA ARG A 14 19.93 -0.48 -0.69
C ARG A 14 18.83 0.32 -1.35
N THR A 15 18.11 -0.30 -2.28
CA THR A 15 17.01 0.36 -2.98
C THR A 15 15.66 -0.26 -2.66
N LEU A 16 14.65 0.57 -2.60
CA LEU A 16 13.25 0.16 -2.60
C LEU A 16 12.61 0.70 -3.87
N THR A 17 12.15 -0.20 -4.73
CA THR A 17 11.48 0.15 -5.98
C THR A 17 9.99 -0.10 -5.87
N VAL A 18 9.18 0.89 -6.24
CA VAL A 18 7.73 0.79 -6.40
C VAL A 18 7.40 1.07 -7.85
N SER A 19 6.88 0.08 -8.54
CA SER A 19 6.58 0.13 -9.98
C SER A 19 5.09 -0.01 -10.22
N ASP A 20 4.57 0.68 -11.21
CA ASP A 20 3.23 0.48 -11.77
C ASP A 20 3.28 0.28 -13.29
N ASN A 21 2.25 -0.32 -13.85
CA ASN A 21 2.02 -0.43 -15.27
C ASN A 21 0.82 0.43 -15.72
N GLY A 22 0.67 1.60 -15.10
CA GLY A 22 -0.34 2.61 -15.44
C GLY A 22 0.00 3.38 -16.71
N ILE A 23 -0.59 4.57 -16.85
CA ILE A 23 -0.44 5.40 -18.06
C ILE A 23 0.97 6.01 -18.23
N GLY A 24 1.79 6.00 -17.18
CA GLY A 24 3.08 6.68 -17.18
C GLY A 24 2.97 8.20 -17.25
N MET A 25 4.12 8.85 -17.45
CA MET A 25 4.24 10.32 -17.55
C MET A 25 5.16 10.70 -18.69
N THR A 26 4.81 11.79 -19.39
CA THR A 26 5.68 12.50 -20.32
C THR A 26 6.71 13.32 -19.55
N GLN A 27 7.73 13.87 -20.24
CA GLN A 27 8.70 14.78 -19.63
C GLN A 27 8.01 15.98 -18.96
N GLU A 28 7.08 16.63 -19.66
CA GLU A 28 6.36 17.79 -19.16
C GLU A 28 5.52 17.46 -17.90
N GLU A 29 4.87 16.29 -17.89
CA GLU A 29 4.13 15.82 -16.72
C GLU A 29 5.05 15.51 -15.54
N MET A 30 6.23 14.96 -15.76
CA MET A 30 7.21 14.75 -14.71
C MET A 30 7.73 16.08 -14.14
N GLU A 31 8.05 17.06 -14.97
CA GLU A 31 8.43 18.42 -14.54
C GLU A 31 7.33 19.07 -13.71
N ASN A 32 6.10 18.95 -14.15
CA ASN A 32 4.95 19.56 -13.48
C ASN A 32 4.58 18.85 -12.17
N ASN A 33 4.61 17.51 -12.14
CA ASN A 33 4.08 16.73 -11.02
C ASN A 33 5.16 16.37 -9.99
N LEU A 34 6.41 16.23 -10.39
CA LEU A 34 7.53 15.87 -9.51
C LEU A 34 8.45 17.06 -9.22
N GLY A 35 8.53 18.03 -10.12
CA GLY A 35 9.36 19.22 -9.97
C GLY A 35 8.73 20.34 -9.14
N THR A 36 7.44 20.27 -8.83
CA THR A 36 6.70 21.31 -8.12
C THR A 36 5.92 20.72 -6.95
N ILE A 37 6.23 21.17 -5.72
CA ILE A 37 5.53 20.75 -4.51
C ILE A 37 4.04 21.13 -4.58
N ALA A 38 3.18 20.23 -4.10
CA ALA A 38 1.72 20.39 -4.03
C ALA A 38 1.00 20.51 -5.39
N LYS A 39 1.61 20.03 -6.47
CA LYS A 39 0.96 19.89 -7.76
C LYS A 39 0.59 18.41 -7.97
N SER A 40 -0.67 18.13 -8.29
CA SER A 40 -1.16 16.76 -8.48
C SER A 40 -1.77 16.60 -9.87
N GLY A 41 -1.14 15.79 -10.71
CA GLY A 41 -1.69 15.38 -11.99
C GLY A 41 -3.00 14.59 -11.84
N SER A 42 -3.16 13.86 -10.76
CA SER A 42 -4.38 13.14 -10.42
C SER A 42 -5.56 14.09 -10.19
N LEU A 43 -5.35 15.24 -9.55
CA LEU A 43 -6.40 16.24 -9.36
C LEU A 43 -6.82 16.90 -10.68
N GLN A 44 -5.86 17.15 -11.57
CA GLN A 44 -6.14 17.70 -12.90
C GLN A 44 -6.94 16.70 -13.75
N PHE A 45 -6.53 15.45 -13.75
CA PHE A 45 -7.24 14.37 -14.44
C PHE A 45 -8.67 14.20 -13.93
N LYS A 46 -8.89 14.26 -12.62
CA LYS A 46 -10.24 14.22 -12.03
C LYS A 46 -11.12 15.36 -12.55
N LYS A 47 -10.62 16.60 -12.56
CA LYS A 47 -11.36 17.77 -13.05
C LYS A 47 -11.68 17.70 -14.55
N GLU A 48 -10.85 17.07 -15.34
CA GLU A 48 -11.07 16.88 -16.77
C GLU A 48 -12.11 15.78 -17.04
N THR A 49 -12.12 14.73 -16.22
CA THR A 49 -13.00 13.57 -16.36
C THR A 49 -14.39 13.79 -15.75
N GLU A 50 -14.52 14.60 -14.69
CA GLU A 50 -15.83 15.02 -14.15
C GLU A 50 -16.72 15.79 -15.16
N LYS A 51 -16.14 16.22 -16.29
CA LYS A 51 -16.87 16.82 -17.41
C LYS A 51 -17.50 15.78 -18.36
N THR A 52 -17.14 14.52 -18.23
CA THR A 52 -17.68 13.40 -19.00
C THR A 52 -18.39 12.46 -18.02
N ASP A 53 -19.69 12.35 -18.14
CA ASP A 53 -20.69 11.78 -17.21
C ASP A 53 -20.55 10.27 -16.87
N ASP A 54 -19.37 9.66 -16.98
CA ASP A 54 -19.18 8.24 -16.76
C ASP A 54 -17.89 7.92 -15.99
N ALA A 55 -18.09 7.39 -14.81
CA ALA A 55 -17.21 6.71 -13.86
C ALA A 55 -16.75 7.56 -12.67
N GLU A 56 -17.16 7.14 -11.47
CA GLU A 56 -16.44 7.42 -10.22
C GLU A 56 -15.00 6.93 -10.32
N ILE A 57 -14.12 7.82 -10.80
CA ILE A 57 -12.69 7.55 -10.81
C ILE A 57 -12.18 7.83 -9.40
N ASP A 58 -11.95 6.74 -8.67
CA ASP A 58 -11.42 6.76 -7.32
C ASP A 58 -9.92 7.14 -7.37
N ILE A 59 -9.64 8.44 -7.24
CA ILE A 59 -8.28 8.97 -7.35
C ILE A 59 -7.67 9.15 -5.98
N ILE A 60 -6.54 8.47 -5.74
CA ILE A 60 -5.67 8.62 -4.58
C ILE A 60 -4.66 9.75 -4.89
N GLY A 61 -4.23 10.52 -3.89
CA GLY A 61 -3.15 11.50 -4.06
C GLY A 61 -3.58 12.86 -4.60
N GLN A 62 -4.68 13.41 -4.11
CA GLN A 62 -5.24 14.69 -4.56
C GLN A 62 -4.38 15.92 -4.22
N PHE A 63 -3.47 15.82 -3.24
CA PHE A 63 -2.72 16.97 -2.70
C PHE A 63 -1.32 17.15 -3.30
N GLY A 64 -0.81 16.19 -4.08
CA GLY A 64 0.51 16.25 -4.71
C GLY A 64 1.70 16.29 -3.74
N VAL A 65 1.52 15.84 -2.49
CA VAL A 65 2.58 15.84 -1.46
C VAL A 65 3.09 14.44 -1.09
N GLY A 66 2.32 13.39 -1.42
CA GLY A 66 2.66 12.02 -1.04
C GLY A 66 4.01 11.56 -1.61
N PHE A 67 4.33 11.94 -2.84
CA PHE A 67 5.59 11.61 -3.49
C PHE A 67 6.81 12.07 -2.67
N TYR A 68 6.77 13.29 -2.13
CA TYR A 68 7.88 13.86 -1.37
C TYR A 68 8.17 13.12 -0.05
N SER A 69 7.23 12.34 0.45
CA SER A 69 7.47 11.50 1.63
C SER A 69 8.57 10.46 1.41
N ALA A 70 8.90 10.13 0.15
CA ALA A 70 10.02 9.26 -0.20
C ALA A 70 11.36 9.79 0.36
N PHE A 71 11.55 11.10 0.38
CA PHE A 71 12.77 11.73 0.93
C PHE A 71 12.89 11.64 2.46
N MET A 72 11.84 11.23 3.16
CA MET A 72 11.94 10.93 4.60
C MET A 72 12.82 9.69 4.85
N VAL A 73 12.79 8.72 3.93
CA VAL A 73 13.51 7.45 4.06
C VAL A 73 14.63 7.26 3.03
N ALA A 74 14.70 8.09 2.00
CA ALA A 74 15.67 8.01 0.92
C ALA A 74 16.58 9.23 0.83
N ASP A 75 17.86 9.02 0.52
CA ASP A 75 18.80 10.10 0.19
C ASP A 75 18.62 10.57 -1.24
N LYS A 76 18.18 9.67 -2.12
CA LYS A 76 17.95 9.94 -3.53
C LYS A 76 16.72 9.21 -4.01
N VAL A 77 15.92 9.89 -4.84
CA VAL A 77 14.76 9.33 -5.51
C VAL A 77 14.95 9.46 -7.02
N THR A 78 14.84 8.32 -7.71
CA THR A 78 14.86 8.24 -9.17
C THR A 78 13.49 7.78 -9.65
N VAL A 79 12.90 8.49 -10.59
CA VAL A 79 11.64 8.12 -11.23
C VAL A 79 11.89 7.87 -12.71
N ILE A 80 11.57 6.67 -13.18
CA ILE A 80 11.65 6.31 -14.60
C ILE A 80 10.23 6.11 -15.10
N SER A 81 9.82 6.88 -16.10
CA SER A 81 8.45 6.80 -16.60
C SER A 81 8.39 6.81 -18.13
N LYS A 82 7.50 5.99 -18.66
CA LYS A 82 7.14 5.95 -20.07
C LYS A 82 5.65 6.16 -20.22
N ALA A 83 5.26 7.26 -20.86
CA ALA A 83 3.84 7.56 -21.08
C ALA A 83 3.22 6.59 -22.10
N TYR A 84 1.95 6.32 -21.96
CA TYR A 84 1.19 5.53 -22.93
C TYR A 84 1.23 6.20 -24.32
N GLY A 85 1.60 5.44 -25.32
CA GLY A 85 1.74 5.93 -26.70
C GLY A 85 3.02 6.71 -27.01
N ALA A 86 3.93 6.86 -26.02
CA ALA A 86 5.22 7.50 -26.25
C ALA A 86 6.31 6.49 -26.61
N ASP A 87 7.22 6.90 -27.51
CA ASP A 87 8.38 6.10 -27.89
C ASP A 87 9.51 6.24 -26.86
N THR A 88 9.63 7.42 -26.24
CA THR A 88 10.72 7.77 -25.33
C THR A 88 10.25 7.75 -23.86
N ALA A 89 11.05 7.15 -22.99
CA ALA A 89 10.92 7.25 -21.57
C ALA A 89 11.85 8.34 -21.01
N TYR A 90 11.54 8.82 -19.81
CA TYR A 90 12.33 9.83 -19.12
C TYR A 90 12.68 9.39 -17.71
N LYS A 91 13.88 9.78 -17.28
CA LYS A 91 14.38 9.59 -15.92
C LYS A 91 14.46 10.94 -15.23
N TRP A 92 13.71 11.08 -14.15
CA TRP A 92 13.80 12.18 -13.19
C TRP A 92 14.61 11.72 -11.99
N GLU A 93 15.49 12.58 -11.47
CA GLU A 93 16.33 12.24 -10.33
C GLU A 93 16.55 13.45 -9.43
N SER A 94 16.44 13.26 -8.11
CA SER A 94 16.67 14.29 -7.12
C SER A 94 17.22 13.72 -5.81
N GLU A 95 18.06 14.51 -5.14
CA GLU A 95 18.52 14.29 -3.76
C GLU A 95 17.76 15.19 -2.74
N GLY A 96 16.71 15.83 -3.19
CA GLY A 96 15.77 16.61 -2.37
C GLY A 96 16.06 18.10 -2.31
N VAL A 97 17.24 18.53 -1.95
CA VAL A 97 17.54 19.96 -1.64
C VAL A 97 18.01 20.74 -2.86
N ASP A 98 18.80 20.14 -3.72
CA ASP A 98 19.52 20.83 -4.80
C ASP A 98 18.79 20.85 -6.15
N GLY A 99 17.47 20.52 -6.14
CA GLY A 99 16.70 20.47 -7.36
C GLY A 99 16.63 19.04 -7.95
N TYR A 100 16.43 18.96 -9.26
CA TYR A 100 16.29 17.68 -9.98
C TYR A 100 16.89 17.76 -11.38
N THR A 101 17.14 16.61 -11.96
CA THR A 101 17.49 16.45 -13.37
C THR A 101 16.42 15.62 -14.08
N ILE A 102 16.19 15.88 -15.37
CA ILE A 102 15.38 15.02 -16.25
C ILE A 102 16.18 14.78 -17.53
N GLU A 103 16.26 13.50 -17.91
CA GLU A 103 16.94 13.08 -19.13
C GLU A 103 16.17 11.94 -19.81
N PRO A 104 16.27 11.81 -21.14
CA PRO A 104 15.73 10.65 -21.84
C PRO A 104 16.42 9.38 -21.38
N CYS A 105 15.65 8.27 -21.29
CA CYS A 105 16.18 6.96 -20.97
C CYS A 105 15.43 5.85 -21.71
N GLU A 106 15.89 4.62 -21.57
CA GLU A 106 15.22 3.43 -22.10
C GLU A 106 14.31 2.82 -21.02
N LYS A 107 13.08 2.49 -21.42
CA LYS A 107 12.13 1.69 -20.66
C LYS A 107 11.23 0.97 -21.66
N ASP A 108 11.20 -0.35 -21.57
CA ASP A 108 10.46 -1.18 -22.54
C ASP A 108 8.94 -1.05 -22.37
N THR A 109 8.48 -0.99 -21.14
CA THR A 109 7.05 -1.01 -20.79
C THR A 109 6.52 0.36 -20.38
N VAL A 110 5.26 0.64 -20.69
CA VAL A 110 4.51 1.80 -20.18
C VAL A 110 4.34 1.67 -18.66
N GLY A 111 4.33 2.81 -17.98
CA GLY A 111 4.18 2.89 -16.52
C GLY A 111 5.32 3.64 -15.85
N THR A 112 5.35 3.59 -14.53
CA THR A 112 6.31 4.36 -13.73
C THR A 112 7.02 3.48 -12.71
N ASP A 113 8.34 3.66 -12.57
CA ASP A 113 9.17 3.08 -11.52
C ASP A 113 9.67 4.21 -10.62
N VAL A 114 9.38 4.13 -9.32
CA VAL A 114 9.92 5.00 -8.28
C VAL A 114 10.98 4.22 -7.51
N ILE A 115 12.23 4.61 -7.64
CA ILE A 115 13.39 3.95 -7.05
C ILE A 115 13.94 4.85 -5.94
N MET A 116 13.88 4.38 -4.72
CA MET A 116 14.34 5.07 -3.52
C MET A 116 15.67 4.46 -3.06
N SER A 117 16.74 5.26 -3.04
CA SER A 117 18.01 4.88 -2.40
C SER A 117 17.87 5.10 -0.90
N ILE A 118 17.70 4.02 -0.16
CA ILE A 118 17.35 4.07 1.28
C ILE A 118 18.55 4.55 2.09
N LYS A 119 18.30 5.52 2.97
CA LYS A 119 19.28 6.08 3.91
C LYS A 119 19.95 5.00 4.74
N PRO A 120 21.22 5.17 5.11
CA PRO A 120 21.86 4.29 6.09
C PRO A 120 21.20 4.45 7.46
N ASP A 121 21.24 3.39 8.27
CA ASP A 121 20.82 3.44 9.66
C ASP A 121 21.58 4.50 10.44
N SER A 122 20.90 5.17 11.36
CA SER A 122 21.46 6.09 12.33
C SER A 122 21.31 5.56 13.77
N GLU A 123 21.80 6.30 14.76
CA GLU A 123 21.57 5.96 16.16
C GLU A 123 20.09 6.06 16.55
N GLU A 124 19.36 7.00 15.94
CA GLU A 124 17.96 7.31 16.27
C GLU A 124 16.96 6.59 15.35
N GLU A 125 17.32 6.32 14.08
CA GLU A 125 16.41 5.79 13.07
C GLU A 125 16.97 4.56 12.35
N LYS A 126 16.11 3.56 12.15
CA LYS A 126 16.42 2.29 11.50
C LYS A 126 15.79 2.22 10.12
N TYR A 127 16.53 2.64 9.09
CA TYR A 127 16.07 2.66 7.71
C TYR A 127 16.19 1.29 7.01
N ASP A 128 17.09 0.41 7.47
CA ASP A 128 17.27 -0.94 6.94
C ASP A 128 15.98 -1.76 6.99
N GLU A 129 15.07 -1.45 7.94
CA GLU A 129 13.78 -2.12 8.04
C GLU A 129 12.89 -1.94 6.78
N TYR A 130 13.08 -0.86 6.01
CA TYR A 130 12.37 -0.63 4.74
C TYR A 130 12.91 -1.45 3.56
N LEU A 131 13.96 -2.24 3.80
CA LEU A 131 14.48 -3.25 2.87
C LEU A 131 14.03 -4.68 3.25
N GLU A 132 13.26 -4.81 4.33
CA GLU A 132 12.73 -6.09 4.78
C GLU A 132 11.34 -6.37 4.21
N ALA A 133 11.19 -7.47 3.45
CA ALA A 133 9.92 -7.84 2.82
C ALA A 133 8.78 -7.97 3.84
N TYR A 134 9.03 -8.53 5.02
CA TYR A 134 8.05 -8.66 6.08
C TYR A 134 7.56 -7.30 6.61
N LYS A 135 8.46 -6.35 6.77
CA LYS A 135 8.11 -4.99 7.21
C LYS A 135 7.25 -4.29 6.18
N LEU A 136 7.66 -4.36 4.91
CA LEU A 136 6.91 -3.76 3.80
C LEU A 136 5.52 -4.39 3.65
N SER A 137 5.42 -5.72 3.74
CA SER A 137 4.14 -6.42 3.74
C SER A 137 3.22 -5.93 4.86
N GLY A 138 3.75 -5.76 6.07
CA GLY A 138 3.01 -5.21 7.20
C GLY A 138 2.53 -3.78 6.96
N LEU A 139 3.36 -2.92 6.36
CA LEU A 139 3.00 -1.54 6.01
C LEU A 139 1.93 -1.50 4.92
N ILE A 140 2.05 -2.32 3.88
CA ILE A 140 1.04 -2.44 2.81
C ILE A 140 -0.29 -2.88 3.40
N LYS A 141 -0.33 -3.94 4.21
CA LYS A 141 -1.54 -4.43 4.87
C LYS A 141 -2.15 -3.39 5.82
N LYS A 142 -1.33 -2.60 6.49
CA LYS A 142 -1.83 -1.57 7.40
C LYS A 142 -2.45 -0.38 6.69
N TYR A 143 -1.78 0.16 5.66
CA TYR A 143 -2.13 1.45 5.07
C TYR A 143 -2.76 1.36 3.69
N SER A 144 -2.48 0.31 2.92
CA SER A 144 -2.82 0.17 1.50
C SER A 144 -3.57 -1.12 1.18
N ASP A 145 -4.13 -1.78 2.20
CA ASP A 145 -4.76 -3.11 2.06
C ASP A 145 -5.92 -3.12 1.07
N TYR A 146 -6.62 -2.00 0.94
CA TYR A 146 -7.83 -1.90 0.13
C TYR A 146 -7.66 -1.06 -1.14
N ILE A 147 -6.43 -0.81 -1.54
CA ILE A 147 -6.15 -0.27 -2.88
C ILE A 147 -6.68 -1.26 -3.92
N ARG A 148 -7.45 -0.78 -4.88
CA ARG A 148 -8.16 -1.59 -5.88
C ARG A 148 -7.25 -2.35 -6.85
N TYR A 149 -5.98 -2.01 -6.90
CA TYR A 149 -4.99 -2.70 -7.72
C TYR A 149 -4.17 -3.67 -6.88
N PRO A 150 -3.83 -4.87 -7.39
CA PRO A 150 -2.99 -5.80 -6.67
C PRO A 150 -1.59 -5.22 -6.45
N ILE A 151 -1.14 -5.23 -5.20
CA ILE A 151 0.23 -4.88 -4.82
C ILE A 151 0.99 -6.19 -4.67
N ARG A 152 1.94 -6.41 -5.55
CA ARG A 152 2.72 -7.65 -5.62
C ARG A 152 4.12 -7.45 -5.07
N MET A 153 4.57 -8.43 -4.30
CA MET A 153 5.92 -8.48 -3.76
C MET A 153 6.41 -9.92 -3.71
N GLU A 154 7.71 -10.12 -3.87
CA GLU A 154 8.36 -11.41 -3.68
C GLU A 154 8.52 -11.68 -2.17
N MET A 155 7.93 -12.78 -1.70
CA MET A 155 7.99 -13.20 -0.30
C MET A 155 8.80 -14.47 -0.15
N GLU A 156 9.55 -14.58 0.94
CA GLU A 156 10.34 -15.77 1.27
C GLU A 156 9.54 -16.70 2.18
N HIS A 157 9.43 -17.96 1.78
CA HIS A 157 8.79 -19.02 2.56
C HIS A 157 9.74 -20.14 2.86
N SER A 158 9.70 -20.65 4.08
CA SER A 158 10.40 -21.86 4.46
C SER A 158 9.52 -23.07 4.13
N LYS A 159 9.87 -23.83 3.10
CA LYS A 159 9.14 -25.06 2.71
C LYS A 159 9.97 -26.30 3.07
N PRO A 160 9.34 -27.35 3.60
CA PRO A 160 10.04 -28.61 3.82
C PRO A 160 10.48 -29.21 2.48
N LYS A 161 11.71 -29.65 2.41
CA LYS A 161 12.19 -30.42 1.26
C LYS A 161 11.43 -31.75 1.14
N PRO A 162 11.24 -32.28 -0.08
CA PRO A 162 10.65 -33.59 -0.25
C PRO A 162 11.35 -34.64 0.60
N LYS A 163 10.56 -35.45 1.33
CA LYS A 163 11.12 -36.55 2.13
C LYS A 163 11.81 -37.53 1.19
N PRO A 164 13.12 -37.88 1.40
CA PRO A 164 13.78 -38.93 0.64
C PRO A 164 13.05 -40.28 0.78
N GLU A 165 13.02 -41.06 -0.28
CA GLU A 165 12.32 -42.39 -0.26
C GLU A 165 12.93 -43.36 0.78
N ASP A 166 14.21 -43.17 1.12
CA ASP A 166 14.96 -44.03 2.08
C ASP A 166 14.99 -43.42 3.49
N ALA A 167 14.21 -42.39 3.78
CA ALA A 167 14.21 -41.75 5.09
C ALA A 167 13.61 -42.63 6.17
N GLY A 168 14.44 -42.99 7.15
CA GLY A 168 14.07 -43.79 8.32
C GLY A 168 13.08 -43.05 9.25
N GLU A 169 12.72 -43.74 10.36
CA GLU A 169 11.73 -43.24 11.34
C GLU A 169 12.22 -41.95 12.06
N ASP A 170 13.54 -41.70 12.14
CA ASP A 170 14.14 -40.53 12.78
C ASP A 170 14.35 -39.35 11.82
N TYR A 171 13.76 -39.34 10.62
CA TYR A 171 13.91 -38.27 9.65
C TYR A 171 13.43 -36.92 10.19
N LYS A 172 14.34 -35.95 10.25
CA LYS A 172 14.01 -34.55 10.54
C LYS A 172 13.86 -33.80 9.21
N PRO A 173 12.72 -33.11 8.97
CA PRO A 173 12.54 -32.35 7.75
C PRO A 173 13.63 -31.29 7.60
N GLU A 174 14.32 -31.30 6.47
CA GLU A 174 15.12 -30.15 6.05
C GLU A 174 14.21 -29.14 5.37
N TYR A 175 14.51 -27.86 5.56
CA TYR A 175 13.74 -26.76 4.98
C TYR A 175 14.61 -26.04 3.95
N GLU A 176 13.95 -25.54 2.91
CA GLU A 176 14.54 -24.66 1.93
C GLU A 176 13.77 -23.35 1.87
N THR A 177 14.47 -22.24 1.60
CA THR A 177 13.83 -20.94 1.39
C THR A 177 13.45 -20.81 -0.07
N VAL A 178 12.16 -20.64 -0.33
CA VAL A 178 11.60 -20.44 -1.66
C VAL A 178 11.05 -19.03 -1.74
N LYS A 179 11.34 -18.34 -2.84
CA LYS A 179 10.79 -17.01 -3.14
C LYS A 179 9.60 -17.13 -4.07
N GLU A 180 8.49 -16.52 -3.68
CA GLU A 180 7.25 -16.56 -4.46
C GLU A 180 6.64 -15.16 -4.56
N TRP A 181 6.10 -14.84 -5.74
CA TRP A 181 5.38 -13.59 -5.97
C TRP A 181 3.95 -13.69 -5.43
N GLU A 182 3.63 -12.82 -4.49
CA GLU A 182 2.32 -12.78 -3.84
C GLU A 182 1.63 -11.43 -4.05
N THR A 183 0.31 -11.46 -4.03
CA THR A 183 -0.49 -10.25 -3.85
C THR A 183 -0.66 -10.02 -2.35
N ILE A 184 -0.15 -8.89 -1.88
CA ILE A 184 -0.06 -8.58 -0.45
C ILE A 184 -1.35 -7.99 0.10
N ASN A 185 -2.03 -7.14 -0.70
CA ASN A 185 -3.23 -6.43 -0.28
C ASN A 185 -4.51 -7.23 -0.57
N SER A 186 -5.57 -6.95 0.20
CA SER A 186 -6.87 -7.65 0.11
C SER A 186 -7.79 -7.08 -0.98
N ILE A 187 -7.50 -5.91 -1.52
CA ILE A 187 -8.20 -5.21 -2.60
C ILE A 187 -9.62 -4.76 -2.22
N ILE A 188 -10.52 -5.67 -1.90
CA ILE A 188 -11.93 -5.36 -1.60
C ILE A 188 -12.20 -5.52 -0.11
N PRO A 189 -12.45 -4.44 0.62
CA PRO A 189 -12.78 -4.52 2.03
C PRO A 189 -14.17 -5.13 2.26
N ILE A 190 -14.31 -5.90 3.32
CA ILE A 190 -15.54 -6.59 3.68
C ILE A 190 -16.76 -5.63 3.80
N TRP A 191 -16.54 -4.39 4.25
CA TRP A 191 -17.60 -3.39 4.38
C TRP A 191 -18.06 -2.76 3.06
N GLN A 192 -17.35 -2.98 1.97
CA GLN A 192 -17.80 -2.58 0.62
C GLN A 192 -18.69 -3.64 -0.03
N ARG A 193 -18.63 -4.88 0.44
CA ARG A 193 -19.49 -5.95 -0.05
C ARG A 193 -20.93 -5.76 0.43
N PRO A 194 -21.95 -6.12 -0.36
CA PRO A 194 -23.32 -6.14 0.11
C PRO A 194 -23.49 -6.98 1.37
N LYS A 195 -24.17 -6.45 2.39
CA LYS A 195 -24.39 -7.15 3.67
C LYS A 195 -24.99 -8.57 3.49
N SER A 196 -25.85 -8.76 2.50
CA SER A 196 -26.46 -10.06 2.18
C SER A 196 -25.48 -11.12 1.65
N GLN A 197 -24.26 -10.70 1.27
CA GLN A 197 -23.22 -11.57 0.72
C GLN A 197 -22.11 -11.88 1.73
N VAL A 198 -22.20 -11.33 2.94
CA VAL A 198 -21.19 -11.52 3.98
C VAL A 198 -21.82 -12.35 5.11
N LYS A 199 -21.17 -13.45 5.46
CA LYS A 199 -21.60 -14.33 6.56
C LYS A 199 -21.05 -13.84 7.90
N ASP A 200 -21.71 -14.22 8.98
CA ASP A 200 -21.29 -13.86 10.34
C ASP A 200 -19.88 -14.38 10.66
N GLU A 201 -19.51 -15.57 10.15
CA GLU A 201 -18.19 -16.13 10.31
C GLU A 201 -17.11 -15.25 9.66
N GLU A 202 -17.38 -14.68 8.47
CA GLU A 202 -16.42 -13.77 7.77
C GLU A 202 -16.22 -12.49 8.56
N TYR A 203 -17.27 -11.92 9.17
CA TYR A 203 -17.15 -10.75 10.05
C TYR A 203 -16.29 -11.06 11.28
N ASN A 204 -16.50 -12.21 11.89
CA ASN A 204 -15.76 -12.62 13.08
C ASN A 204 -14.28 -12.90 12.78
N GLU A 205 -13.99 -13.55 11.67
CA GLU A 205 -12.62 -13.81 11.21
C GLU A 205 -11.90 -12.51 10.88
N PHE A 206 -12.57 -11.59 10.17
CA PHE A 206 -12.04 -10.26 9.88
C PHE A 206 -11.71 -9.51 11.17
N TYR A 207 -12.63 -9.48 12.14
CA TYR A 207 -12.42 -8.83 13.42
C TYR A 207 -11.19 -9.38 14.15
N LYS A 208 -11.13 -10.70 14.31
CA LYS A 208 -10.01 -11.37 15.00
C LYS A 208 -8.67 -11.10 14.30
N SER A 209 -8.63 -11.21 12.99
CA SER A 209 -7.42 -10.97 12.22
C SER A 209 -6.98 -9.50 12.25
N LYS A 210 -7.93 -8.56 12.08
CA LYS A 210 -7.63 -7.14 11.96
C LYS A 210 -7.22 -6.49 13.29
N PHE A 211 -7.84 -6.90 14.38
CA PHE A 211 -7.62 -6.30 15.69
C PHE A 211 -6.77 -7.17 16.63
N GLY A 212 -6.33 -8.35 16.17
CA GLY A 212 -5.52 -9.27 16.96
C GLY A 212 -6.27 -9.84 18.17
N ASP A 213 -7.61 -9.88 18.08
CA ASP A 213 -8.44 -10.50 19.11
C ASP A 213 -8.59 -12.00 18.84
N TRP A 214 -8.74 -12.79 19.86
CA TRP A 214 -8.94 -14.25 19.77
C TRP A 214 -10.39 -14.67 20.02
N GLN A 215 -11.22 -13.73 20.47
CA GLN A 215 -12.66 -13.94 20.68
C GLN A 215 -13.48 -13.27 19.57
N ASP A 216 -14.68 -13.78 19.37
CA ASP A 216 -15.65 -13.15 18.50
C ASP A 216 -16.17 -11.85 19.13
N PRO A 217 -16.54 -10.85 18.33
CA PRO A 217 -17.13 -9.61 18.83
C PRO A 217 -18.53 -9.89 19.40
N LEU A 218 -18.97 -9.10 20.37
CA LEU A 218 -20.34 -9.15 20.90
C LEU A 218 -21.36 -8.70 19.85
N LEU A 219 -21.01 -7.73 19.05
CA LEU A 219 -21.89 -7.17 18.02
C LEU A 219 -21.07 -6.68 16.83
N THR A 220 -21.58 -6.96 15.65
CA THR A 220 -21.11 -6.42 14.37
C THR A 220 -22.18 -5.53 13.75
N ILE A 221 -21.82 -4.31 13.38
CA ILE A 221 -22.73 -3.36 12.73
C ILE A 221 -22.12 -2.99 11.37
N HIS A 222 -22.78 -3.41 10.31
CA HIS A 222 -22.40 -3.09 8.93
C HIS A 222 -23.39 -2.05 8.39
N VAL A 223 -22.90 -0.87 8.04
CA VAL A 223 -23.68 0.29 7.59
C VAL A 223 -23.29 0.64 6.16
N SER A 224 -24.31 0.90 5.34
CA SER A 224 -24.19 1.60 4.05
C SER A 224 -25.17 2.75 4.10
N ALA A 225 -24.66 3.97 4.16
CA ALA A 225 -25.46 5.19 4.20
C ALA A 225 -25.37 5.89 2.86
N GLU A 226 -26.54 6.23 2.32
CA GLU A 226 -26.70 6.97 1.06
C GLU A 226 -27.44 8.27 1.38
N GLY A 227 -26.93 9.41 0.90
CA GLY A 227 -27.54 10.71 1.15
C GLY A 227 -26.63 11.86 0.73
N SER A 228 -26.70 12.98 1.44
CA SER A 228 -25.80 14.13 1.21
C SER A 228 -24.32 13.80 1.50
N VAL A 229 -24.08 12.81 2.32
CA VAL A 229 -22.77 12.19 2.56
C VAL A 229 -22.94 10.69 2.44
N GLU A 230 -22.22 10.08 1.51
CA GLU A 230 -22.18 8.64 1.33
C GLU A 230 -21.00 8.07 2.11
N TYR A 231 -21.29 7.05 2.92
CA TYR A 231 -20.23 6.31 3.61
C TYR A 231 -20.64 4.86 3.88
N LYS A 232 -19.63 4.02 4.02
CA LYS A 232 -19.77 2.64 4.48
C LYS A 232 -18.98 2.47 5.77
N ALA A 233 -19.55 1.77 6.74
CA ALA A 233 -18.88 1.53 8.00
C ALA A 233 -19.08 0.10 8.48
N LEU A 234 -18.03 -0.45 9.09
CA LEU A 234 -18.07 -1.72 9.80
C LEU A 234 -17.57 -1.48 11.22
N LEU A 235 -18.48 -1.61 12.18
CA LEU A 235 -18.22 -1.34 13.59
C LEU A 235 -18.34 -2.63 14.39
N TYR A 236 -17.49 -2.77 15.38
CA TYR A 236 -17.46 -3.92 16.27
C TYR A 236 -17.54 -3.48 17.73
N ILE A 237 -18.31 -4.21 18.51
CA ILE A 237 -18.22 -4.17 19.97
C ILE A 237 -17.40 -5.37 20.40
N PRO A 238 -16.22 -5.18 21.00
CA PRO A 238 -15.37 -6.27 21.47
C PRO A 238 -16.08 -7.17 22.47
N GLY A 239 -15.77 -8.48 22.44
CA GLY A 239 -16.26 -9.45 23.42
C GLY A 239 -15.71 -9.22 24.82
N GLN A 240 -14.54 -8.61 24.91
CA GLN A 240 -13.88 -8.22 26.15
C GLN A 240 -13.35 -6.80 26.08
N VAL A 241 -13.27 -6.15 27.24
CA VAL A 241 -12.63 -4.84 27.35
C VAL A 241 -11.13 -5.01 27.05
N PRO A 242 -10.55 -4.22 26.12
CA PRO A 242 -9.12 -4.28 25.83
C PRO A 242 -8.28 -4.12 27.11
N MET A 243 -7.22 -4.91 27.24
CA MET A 243 -6.39 -4.92 28.47
C MET A 243 -5.81 -3.54 28.81
N ASN A 244 -5.55 -2.71 27.79
CA ASN A 244 -5.02 -1.36 27.95
C ASN A 244 -6.10 -0.27 28.06
N TYR A 245 -7.39 -0.63 28.14
CA TYR A 245 -8.50 0.34 28.12
C TYR A 245 -8.41 1.40 29.22
N PHE A 246 -7.91 1.03 30.40
CA PHE A 246 -7.76 1.92 31.56
C PHE A 246 -6.37 2.56 31.65
N THR A 247 -5.50 2.38 30.64
CA THR A 247 -4.19 3.02 30.60
C THR A 247 -4.26 4.38 29.90
N THR A 248 -3.30 5.26 30.20
CA THR A 248 -3.18 6.58 29.56
C THR A 248 -2.86 6.49 28.07
N ASP A 249 -2.34 5.35 27.60
CA ASP A 249 -1.96 5.11 26.21
C ASP A 249 -3.12 4.64 25.35
N PHE A 250 -4.27 4.30 25.95
CA PHE A 250 -5.44 3.88 25.22
C PHE A 250 -6.06 5.06 24.44
N LYS A 251 -5.99 5.00 23.13
CA LYS A 251 -6.62 5.99 22.26
C LYS A 251 -7.92 5.42 21.68
N LYS A 252 -9.02 6.12 21.94
CA LYS A 252 -10.30 5.86 21.29
C LYS A 252 -10.26 6.35 19.83
N GLY A 253 -11.11 5.80 18.99
CA GLY A 253 -11.29 6.25 17.62
C GLY A 253 -11.53 5.10 16.65
N LEU A 254 -12.09 5.44 15.50
CA LEU A 254 -12.30 4.52 14.39
C LEU A 254 -11.20 4.68 13.36
N GLN A 255 -10.93 3.62 12.60
CA GLN A 255 -10.07 3.72 11.42
C GLN A 255 -10.83 4.41 10.30
N LEU A 256 -10.22 5.43 9.70
CA LEU A 256 -10.78 6.16 8.57
C LEU A 256 -10.04 5.76 7.30
N TYR A 257 -10.81 5.33 6.31
CA TYR A 257 -10.31 4.99 4.98
C TYR A 257 -10.89 5.93 3.94
N SER A 258 -10.07 6.31 2.97
CA SER A 258 -10.49 7.02 1.76
C SER A 258 -9.80 6.37 0.56
N SER A 259 -10.56 6.04 -0.48
CA SER A 259 -10.04 5.41 -1.70
C SER A 259 -9.16 4.18 -1.45
N GLY A 260 -9.53 3.36 -0.46
CA GLY A 260 -8.78 2.14 -0.10
C GLY A 260 -7.51 2.36 0.73
N VAL A 261 -7.18 3.62 1.06
CA VAL A 261 -6.02 3.99 1.89
C VAL A 261 -6.47 4.35 3.29
N MET A 262 -5.77 3.83 4.30
CA MET A 262 -6.00 4.24 5.70
C MET A 262 -5.41 5.63 5.93
N ILE A 263 -6.29 6.61 6.13
CA ILE A 263 -5.92 8.00 6.37
C ILE A 263 -5.60 8.23 7.84
N MET A 264 -6.35 7.59 8.75
CA MET A 264 -6.18 7.77 10.19
C MET A 264 -6.56 6.50 10.93
N ASP A 265 -5.66 6.02 11.79
CA ASP A 265 -5.86 4.79 12.57
C ASP A 265 -6.82 5.00 13.75
N LYS A 266 -6.82 6.19 14.34
CA LYS A 266 -7.70 6.58 15.47
C LYS A 266 -8.26 7.97 15.20
N CYS A 267 -9.32 8.04 14.38
CA CYS A 267 -9.97 9.31 14.06
C CYS A 267 -10.86 9.76 15.22
N PRO A 268 -10.49 10.84 15.95
CA PRO A 268 -11.26 11.28 17.11
C PRO A 268 -12.59 11.94 16.72
N ASP A 269 -12.68 12.46 15.49
CA ASP A 269 -13.84 13.23 15.03
C ASP A 269 -15.04 12.33 14.65
N LEU A 270 -14.81 11.02 14.49
CA LEU A 270 -15.88 10.06 14.15
C LEU A 270 -16.64 9.53 15.36
N LEU A 271 -16.08 9.64 16.56
CA LEU A 271 -16.73 9.29 17.83
C LEU A 271 -16.43 10.40 18.83
N PRO A 272 -17.46 11.05 19.39
CA PRO A 272 -17.28 12.08 20.43
C PRO A 272 -16.73 11.54 21.75
#